data_72502948b1719cc07bc0acd96b79aa25
#
_entry.id   72502948b1719cc07bc0acd96b79aa25
#
_cell.length_a   1.000
_cell.length_b   1.000
_cell.length_c   1.000
_cell.angle_alpha   90.00
_cell.angle_beta   90.00
_cell.angle_gamma   90.00
#
_symmetry.space_group_name_H-M   'P 1'
#
loop_
_entity.id
_entity.type
_entity.pdbx_description
1 polymer ?
#
loop_
_entity_poly.entity_id
_entity_poly.type
_entity_poly.pdbx_seq_one_letter_code
_entity_poly.pdbx_strand_id
1 'polypeptide(L)'
;MGKLLVHITFGPEAPSRAALGLLVARAGIDEGHEVSIFFAGDAVQLIRDAVLDSLTGLGTGSLRESFDAIAGAGGRFYVSGMSSKARGVTENDLKGKPAEFATPNRLVQLAFESDRNFTY
;
A
#
# COMPACT_ATOMS: atom_id res chain seq x y z
N MET A 1 -9.84 -14.46 -12.65
CA MET A 1 -8.83 -13.68 -11.92
C MET A 1 -8.57 -12.36 -12.64
N GLY A 2 -8.53 -11.27 -11.93
CA GLY A 2 -8.25 -9.95 -12.48
C GLY A 2 -7.07 -9.29 -11.81
N LYS A 3 -6.81 -8.04 -12.21
CA LYS A 3 -5.77 -7.19 -11.61
C LYS A 3 -6.43 -6.01 -10.89
N LEU A 4 -6.09 -5.84 -9.63
CA LEU A 4 -6.62 -4.78 -8.78
C LEU A 4 -5.49 -3.83 -8.37
N LEU A 5 -5.74 -2.52 -8.51
CA LEU A 5 -4.86 -1.49 -7.98
C LEU A 5 -5.57 -0.78 -6.83
N VAL A 6 -4.91 -0.71 -5.68
CA VAL A 6 -5.39 0.08 -4.54
C VAL A 6 -4.41 1.22 -4.32
N HIS A 7 -4.89 2.44 -4.52
CA HIS A 7 -4.11 3.67 -4.35
C HIS A 7 -4.47 4.28 -2.99
N ILE A 8 -3.49 4.41 -2.10
CA ILE A 8 -3.70 4.92 -0.74
C ILE A 8 -2.93 6.23 -0.59
N THR A 9 -3.62 7.27 -0.16
CA THR A 9 -3.06 8.61 -0.01
C THR A 9 -3.04 9.10 1.44
N PHE A 10 -3.66 8.38 2.36
CA PHE A 10 -3.67 8.69 3.78
C PHE A 10 -2.79 7.72 4.55
N GLY A 11 -2.05 8.24 5.49
CA GLY A 11 -1.14 7.47 6.33
C GLY A 11 -1.52 7.53 7.80
N PRO A 12 -0.53 7.69 8.71
CA PRO A 12 -0.78 7.65 10.16
C PRO A 12 -1.77 8.72 10.67
N GLU A 13 -1.95 9.81 9.93
CA GLU A 13 -2.88 10.87 10.29
C GLU A 13 -4.35 10.46 10.12
N ALA A 14 -4.62 9.40 9.36
CA ALA A 14 -5.97 8.87 9.15
C ALA A 14 -5.93 7.35 9.20
N PRO A 15 -5.70 6.76 10.39
CA PRO A 15 -5.41 5.33 10.52
C PRO A 15 -6.52 4.42 10.01
N SER A 16 -7.78 4.78 10.20
CA SER A 16 -8.90 3.96 9.72
C SER A 16 -8.95 3.93 8.20
N ARG A 17 -8.70 5.07 7.55
CA ARG A 17 -8.71 5.14 6.09
C ARG A 17 -7.55 4.34 5.49
N ALA A 18 -6.36 4.46 6.07
CA ALA A 18 -5.20 3.67 5.66
C ALA A 18 -5.47 2.17 5.82
N ALA A 19 -6.03 1.78 6.97
CA ALA A 19 -6.35 0.39 7.24
C ALA A 19 -7.41 -0.17 6.28
N LEU A 20 -8.43 0.63 5.94
CA LEU A 20 -9.45 0.21 4.98
C LEU A 20 -8.85 -0.06 3.61
N GLY A 21 -7.92 0.77 3.15
CA GLY A 21 -7.23 0.53 1.89
C GLY A 21 -6.50 -0.80 1.87
N LEU A 22 -5.77 -1.12 2.94
CA LEU A 22 -5.07 -2.40 3.05
C LEU A 22 -6.04 -3.58 3.17
N LEU A 23 -7.17 -3.41 3.86
CA LEU A 23 -8.20 -4.46 3.96
C LEU A 23 -8.81 -4.76 2.60
N VAL A 24 -9.08 -3.75 1.78
CA VAL A 24 -9.62 -3.95 0.43
C VAL A 24 -8.59 -4.67 -0.44
N ALA A 25 -7.32 -4.29 -0.34
CA ALA A 25 -6.24 -4.98 -1.07
C ALA A 25 -6.15 -6.45 -0.65
N ARG A 26 -6.23 -6.72 0.66
CA ARG A 26 -6.22 -8.07 1.19
C ARG A 26 -7.41 -8.89 0.69
N ALA A 27 -8.60 -8.28 0.65
CA ALA A 27 -9.79 -8.91 0.11
C ALA A 27 -9.60 -9.29 -1.37
N GLY A 28 -8.92 -8.43 -2.14
CA GLY A 28 -8.57 -8.74 -3.52
C GLY A 28 -7.71 -10.00 -3.64
N ILE A 29 -6.75 -10.16 -2.76
CA ILE A 29 -5.92 -11.37 -2.68
C ILE A 29 -6.80 -12.59 -2.37
N ASP A 30 -7.68 -12.47 -1.37
CA ASP A 30 -8.57 -13.56 -0.96
C ASP A 30 -9.51 -14.00 -2.08
N GLU A 31 -9.92 -13.06 -2.93
CA GLU A 31 -10.77 -13.35 -4.09
C GLU A 31 -9.99 -13.88 -5.30
N GLY A 32 -8.69 -14.06 -5.17
CA GLY A 32 -7.86 -14.66 -6.21
C GLY A 32 -7.31 -13.69 -7.23
N HIS A 33 -7.32 -12.39 -6.95
CA HIS A 33 -6.83 -11.38 -7.88
C HIS A 33 -5.37 -11.04 -7.63
N GLU A 34 -4.71 -10.56 -8.67
CA GLU A 34 -3.37 -9.98 -8.59
C GLU A 34 -3.53 -8.55 -8.06
N VAL A 35 -2.81 -8.22 -7.00
CA VAL A 35 -3.00 -6.93 -6.31
C VAL A 35 -1.71 -6.12 -6.30
N SER A 36 -1.83 -4.85 -6.69
CA SER A 36 -0.79 -3.85 -6.53
C SER A 36 -1.31 -2.72 -5.65
N ILE A 37 -0.46 -2.21 -4.77
CA ILE A 37 -0.77 -1.09 -3.91
C ILE A 37 0.18 0.05 -4.26
N PHE A 38 -0.35 1.28 -4.36
CA PHE A 38 0.45 2.47 -4.57
C PHE A 38 0.25 3.43 -3.39
N PHE A 39 1.34 3.69 -2.66
CA PHE A 39 1.33 4.66 -1.57
C PHE A 39 1.81 6.02 -2.08
N ALA A 40 1.00 7.06 -1.87
CA ALA A 40 1.35 8.44 -2.23
C ALA A 40 1.04 9.38 -1.06
N GLY A 41 1.68 10.54 -1.04
CA GLY A 41 1.49 11.50 0.04
C GLY A 41 1.86 10.88 1.39
N ASP A 42 1.06 11.13 2.40
CA ASP A 42 1.31 10.63 3.74
C ASP A 42 1.28 9.11 3.85
N ALA A 43 0.67 8.43 2.88
CA ALA A 43 0.62 6.96 2.87
C ALA A 43 1.99 6.30 2.69
N VAL A 44 3.00 7.01 2.18
CA VAL A 44 4.35 6.44 2.06
C VAL A 44 4.92 6.03 3.43
N GLN A 45 4.44 6.64 4.50
CA GLN A 45 4.83 6.27 5.86
C GLN A 45 4.42 4.84 6.22
N LEU A 46 3.42 4.29 5.54
CA LEU A 46 2.91 2.94 5.82
C LEU A 46 3.89 1.84 5.43
N ILE A 47 4.96 2.16 4.68
CA ILE A 47 5.98 1.17 4.36
C ILE A 47 6.96 0.95 5.51
N ARG A 48 6.98 1.81 6.50
CA ARG A 48 7.89 1.72 7.64
C ARG A 48 7.42 0.70 8.66
N ASP A 49 8.32 -0.13 9.13
CA ASP A 49 8.01 -1.15 10.13
C ASP A 49 7.42 -0.56 11.42
N ALA A 50 7.98 0.54 11.90
CA ALA A 50 7.48 1.19 13.10
C ALA A 50 6.02 1.63 12.97
N VAL A 51 5.62 2.07 11.78
CA VAL A 51 4.24 2.48 11.50
C VAL A 51 3.33 1.26 11.40
N LEU A 52 3.76 0.25 10.63
CA LEU A 52 2.98 -0.99 10.47
C LEU A 52 2.74 -1.69 11.81
N ASP A 53 3.74 -1.68 12.68
CA ASP A 53 3.67 -2.37 13.97
C ASP A 53 2.80 -1.66 15.00
N SER A 54 2.63 -0.33 14.87
CA SER A 54 1.95 0.47 15.88
C SER A 54 0.57 0.99 15.44
N LEU A 55 0.31 1.05 14.14
CA LEU A 55 -0.91 1.68 13.64
C LEU A 55 -2.06 0.69 13.55
N THR A 56 -3.20 1.08 14.11
CA THR A 56 -4.42 0.29 14.07
C THR A 56 -5.60 1.23 13.79
N GLY A 57 -6.43 0.89 12.82
CA GLY A 57 -7.66 1.61 12.56
C GLY A 57 -8.76 1.18 13.54
N LEU A 58 -9.77 2.00 13.68
CA LEU A 58 -10.90 1.68 14.53
C LEU A 58 -11.76 0.59 13.87
N GLY A 59 -11.77 -0.58 14.49
CA GLY A 59 -12.55 -1.73 14.00
C GLY A 59 -11.96 -2.44 12.78
N THR A 60 -10.74 -2.10 12.38
CA THR A 60 -10.12 -2.64 11.15
C THR A 60 -8.97 -3.62 11.42
N GLY A 61 -8.55 -3.76 12.67
CA GLY A 61 -7.43 -4.61 13.02
C GLY A 61 -6.07 -3.99 12.70
N SER A 62 -5.04 -4.82 12.73
CA SER A 62 -3.64 -4.43 12.59
C SER A 62 -3.28 -4.19 11.12
N LEU A 63 -2.58 -3.09 10.84
CA LEU A 63 -2.00 -2.85 9.53
C LEU A 63 -0.95 -3.89 9.18
N ARG A 64 -0.15 -4.30 10.16
CA ARG A 64 0.89 -5.32 9.95
C ARG A 64 0.29 -6.63 9.44
N GLU A 65 -0.79 -7.09 10.01
CA GLU A 65 -1.44 -8.33 9.56
C GLU A 65 -1.85 -8.26 8.09
N SER A 66 -2.50 -7.18 7.70
CA SER A 66 -2.94 -7.00 6.31
C SER A 66 -1.75 -6.87 5.37
N PHE A 67 -0.74 -6.08 5.75
CA PHE A 67 0.48 -5.93 4.96
C PHE A 67 1.15 -7.27 4.72
N ASP A 68 1.36 -8.04 5.77
CA ASP A 68 2.06 -9.34 5.68
C ASP A 68 1.27 -10.35 4.85
N ALA A 69 -0.06 -10.35 4.98
CA ALA A 69 -0.92 -11.22 4.17
C ALA A 69 -0.81 -10.89 2.67
N ILE A 70 -0.81 -9.60 2.33
CA ILE A 70 -0.67 -9.14 0.95
C ILE A 70 0.70 -9.48 0.40
N ALA A 71 1.75 -9.15 1.15
CA ALA A 71 3.14 -9.40 0.75
C ALA A 71 3.40 -10.91 0.57
N GLY A 72 2.92 -11.72 1.50
CA GLY A 72 3.10 -13.18 1.46
C GLY A 72 2.37 -13.86 0.31
N ALA A 73 1.33 -13.24 -0.20
CA ALA A 73 0.55 -13.78 -1.33
C ALA A 73 0.99 -13.22 -2.69
N GLY A 74 2.10 -12.51 -2.74
CA GLY A 74 2.65 -11.99 -4.00
C GLY A 74 2.19 -10.59 -4.37
N GLY A 75 1.52 -9.87 -3.46
CA GLY A 75 1.14 -8.47 -3.69
C GLY A 75 2.38 -7.58 -3.80
N ARG A 76 2.26 -6.51 -4.58
CA ARG A 76 3.36 -5.57 -4.83
C ARG A 76 3.01 -4.20 -4.29
N PHE A 77 4.02 -3.54 -3.74
CA PHE A 77 3.88 -2.20 -3.16
C PHE A 77 4.74 -1.22 -3.94
N TYR A 78 4.11 -0.14 -4.40
CA TYR A 78 4.79 0.97 -5.06
C TYR A 78 4.71 2.17 -4.15
N VAL A 79 5.83 2.84 -3.94
CA VAL A 79 5.93 3.94 -2.98
C VAL A 79 6.36 5.20 -3.73
N SER A 80 5.56 6.26 -3.68
CA SER A 80 5.88 7.51 -4.35
C SER A 80 7.27 8.01 -3.93
N GLY A 81 8.17 8.13 -4.90
CA GLY A 81 9.53 8.61 -4.63
C GLY A 81 9.54 10.06 -4.17
N MET A 82 8.72 10.90 -4.79
CA MET A 82 8.62 12.32 -4.44
C MET A 82 8.07 12.50 -3.03
N SER A 83 6.99 11.81 -2.69
CA SER A 83 6.40 11.87 -1.35
C SER A 83 7.34 11.31 -0.29
N SER A 84 8.07 10.26 -0.62
CA SER A 84 9.05 9.63 0.27
C SER A 84 10.20 10.57 0.58
N LYS A 85 10.73 11.24 -0.44
CA LYS A 85 11.82 12.19 -0.28
C LYS A 85 11.43 13.33 0.67
N ALA A 86 10.21 13.82 0.54
CA ALA A 86 9.70 14.89 1.40
C ALA A 86 9.51 14.43 2.86
N ARG A 87 9.36 13.13 3.11
CA ARG A 87 9.03 12.58 4.43
C ARG A 87 10.14 11.71 5.03
N GLY A 88 11.30 11.65 4.39
CA GLY A 88 12.43 10.89 4.90
C GLY A 88 12.28 9.38 4.80
N VAL A 89 11.42 8.88 3.93
CA VAL A 89 11.33 7.45 3.63
C VAL A 89 12.46 7.11 2.64
N THR A 90 13.23 6.08 2.94
CA THR A 90 14.44 5.73 2.18
C THR A 90 14.39 4.27 1.73
N GLU A 91 15.35 3.87 0.91
CA GLU A 91 15.54 2.48 0.48
C GLU A 91 15.60 1.52 1.66
N ASN A 92 16.16 1.97 2.78
CA ASN A 92 16.25 1.13 3.98
C ASN A 92 14.87 0.74 4.52
N ASP A 93 13.88 1.59 4.34
CA ASP A 93 12.50 1.30 4.77
C ASP A 93 11.82 0.25 3.89
N LEU A 94 12.30 0.06 2.66
CA LEU A 94 11.76 -0.91 1.71
C LEU A 94 12.43 -2.28 1.81
N LYS A 95 13.51 -2.36 2.54
CA LYS A 95 14.36 -3.55 2.61
C LYS A 95 13.59 -4.78 3.12
N GLY A 96 13.69 -5.89 2.38
CA GLY A 96 13.00 -7.13 2.74
C GLY A 96 11.51 -7.16 2.39
N LYS A 97 11.02 -6.15 1.67
CA LYS A 97 9.60 -6.05 1.29
C LYS A 97 9.45 -6.07 -0.22
N PRO A 98 8.31 -6.56 -0.76
CA PRO A 98 8.05 -6.51 -2.20
C PRO A 98 7.64 -5.10 -2.62
N ALA A 99 8.55 -4.13 -2.45
CA ALA A 99 8.29 -2.71 -2.58
C ALA A 99 9.37 -2.02 -3.39
N GLU A 100 8.98 -0.99 -4.14
CA GLU A 100 9.90 -0.16 -4.91
C GLU A 100 9.39 1.27 -4.97
N PHE A 101 10.29 2.23 -5.12
CA PHE A 101 9.91 3.60 -5.37
C PHE A 101 9.37 3.75 -6.78
N ALA A 102 8.40 4.63 -6.95
CA ALA A 102 7.73 4.82 -8.22
C ALA A 102 7.34 6.28 -8.46
N THR A 103 7.07 6.60 -9.72
CA THR A 103 6.70 7.93 -10.18
C THR A 103 5.19 8.01 -10.41
N PRO A 104 4.64 9.24 -10.54
CA PRO A 104 3.24 9.40 -10.97
C PRO A 104 2.94 8.70 -12.28
N ASN A 105 3.91 8.68 -13.21
CA ASN A 105 3.74 7.96 -14.49
C ASN A 105 3.50 6.48 -14.27
N ARG A 106 4.21 5.88 -13.31
CA ARG A 106 4.03 4.47 -12.98
C ARG A 106 2.63 4.20 -12.41
N LEU A 107 2.10 5.11 -11.60
CA LEU A 107 0.73 5.00 -11.10
C LEU A 107 -0.27 4.95 -12.25
N VAL A 108 -0.11 5.84 -13.23
CA VAL A 108 -1.00 5.86 -14.40
C VAL A 108 -0.89 4.56 -15.19
N GLN A 109 0.32 4.05 -15.41
CA GLN A 109 0.54 2.78 -16.09
C GLN A 109 -0.15 1.63 -15.35
N LEU A 110 0.02 1.56 -14.04
CA LEU A 110 -0.63 0.53 -13.22
C LEU A 110 -2.15 0.63 -13.29
N ALA A 111 -2.68 1.84 -13.29
CA ALA A 111 -4.13 2.04 -13.39
C ALA A 111 -4.68 1.51 -14.72
N PHE A 112 -3.99 1.76 -15.82
CA PHE A 112 -4.42 1.27 -17.14
C PHE A 112 -4.20 -0.23 -17.31
N GLU A 113 -3.22 -0.80 -16.65
CA GLU A 113 -2.97 -2.25 -16.65
C GLU A 113 -3.95 -3.02 -15.77
N SER A 114 -4.59 -2.35 -14.84
CA SER A 114 -5.49 -2.98 -13.86
C SER A 114 -6.92 -3.01 -14.38
N ASP A 115 -7.65 -4.06 -13.99
CA ASP A 115 -9.06 -4.20 -14.35
C ASP A 115 -9.94 -3.30 -13.49
N ARG A 116 -9.54 -3.06 -12.25
CA ARG A 116 -10.27 -2.21 -11.29
C ARG A 116 -9.29 -1.43 -10.44
N ASN A 117 -9.70 -0.23 -10.03
CA ASN A 117 -8.91 0.65 -9.19
C ASN A 117 -9.75 1.17 -8.03
N PHE A 118 -9.19 1.18 -6.83
CA PHE A 118 -9.78 1.86 -5.68
C PHE A 118 -8.78 2.87 -5.12
N THR A 119 -9.27 4.01 -4.67
CA THR A 119 -8.45 5.05 -4.05
C THR A 119 -8.98 5.39 -2.66
N TYR A 120 -8.08 5.40 -1.71
CA TYR A 120 -8.35 5.73 -0.31
C TYR A 120 -7.51 6.89 0.18
#